data_abd4c8cc153c36226e1641dc0464906e
#
_entry.id   abd4c8cc153c36226e1641dc0464906e
#
_cell.length_a   1.000
_cell.length_b   1.000
_cell.length_c   1.000
_cell.angle_alpha   90.00
_cell.angle_beta   90.00
_cell.angle_gamma   90.00
#
_symmetry.space_group_name_H-M   'P 1'
#
loop_
_entity.id
_entity.type
_entity.pdbx_description
1 polymer ?
#
loop_
_entity_poly.entity_id
_entity_poly.type
_entity_poly.pdbx_seq_one_letter_code
_entity_poly.pdbx_strand_id
1 'polypeptide(L)'
;MSSLVVTIADGGSGDGGTSTPSTTPASRSCQDVAKELDVDVSQGLSIAQISDRQKQYGRNVLENDEPESLVMKFLDQFKNPLNLLLVASGGVSVLMGHVDDAISIVVALTIVVTVAFVQEYRSEKTLDALKELVPPRARAVRDGQTCEIDAADLVPGDVVLLSTGDRIPADARLVEAIDLDVDESSLTGETHVVCGDGSRNFSHLHPIAERKNLVYMGTLVRGGRGKAIVYSTGRHTEFGLVFEVVDNVEERKTPLQVRMDALANQLSAVSLGVIGVIVLVGVLQGQPLFKMLQIGVSLAVAAIPEGLPICVTVTLALGTETC
;
A
#
# COMPACT_ATOMS: atom_id res chain seq x y z
N MET A 1 10.70 29.34 -0.86
CA MET A 1 9.61 28.37 -0.96
C MET A 1 9.66 27.86 -2.39
N SER A 2 10.37 26.77 -2.60
CA SER A 2 10.65 26.20 -3.92
C SER A 2 9.67 25.07 -4.17
N SER A 3 8.85 25.21 -5.21
CA SER A 3 7.96 24.17 -5.69
C SER A 3 8.79 23.01 -6.27
N LEU A 4 8.66 21.85 -5.67
CA LEU A 4 9.24 20.62 -6.18
C LEU A 4 8.36 20.12 -7.34
N VAL A 5 8.75 20.41 -8.55
CA VAL A 5 8.19 19.80 -9.75
C VAL A 5 8.85 18.43 -9.88
N VAL A 6 8.12 17.37 -9.55
CA VAL A 6 8.55 15.99 -9.84
C VAL A 6 8.31 15.74 -11.32
N THR A 7 9.37 15.83 -12.10
CA THR A 7 9.39 15.37 -13.49
C THR A 7 9.64 13.87 -13.46
N ILE A 8 8.63 13.06 -13.73
CA ILE A 8 8.79 11.62 -13.95
C ILE A 8 9.44 11.46 -15.32
N ALA A 9 10.72 11.04 -15.31
CA ALA A 9 11.48 10.71 -16.49
C ALA A 9 10.97 9.40 -17.10
N ASP A 10 10.59 9.50 -18.36
CA ASP A 10 10.24 8.41 -19.25
C ASP A 10 11.48 7.53 -19.48
N GLY A 11 11.50 6.33 -18.88
CA GLY A 11 12.51 5.30 -19.11
C GLY A 11 12.04 4.33 -20.17
N GLY A 12 12.19 4.70 -21.44
CA GLY A 12 11.88 3.83 -22.56
C GLY A 12 12.95 2.81 -22.84
N SER A 13 12.53 1.56 -23.07
CA SER A 13 13.23 0.66 -24.01
C SER A 13 12.30 -0.41 -24.57
N GLY A 14 11.95 -0.26 -25.86
CA GLY A 14 11.89 -1.30 -26.89
C GLY A 14 10.73 -2.28 -26.92
N ASP A 15 9.75 -2.18 -27.74
CA ASP A 15 9.55 -2.76 -29.05
C ASP A 15 8.06 -2.89 -29.43
N GLY A 16 7.75 -2.47 -30.68
CA GLY A 16 6.65 -3.06 -31.47
C GLY A 16 5.21 -2.64 -31.26
N GLY A 17 4.76 -1.50 -31.82
CA GLY A 17 3.51 -1.45 -32.58
C GLY A 17 2.22 -1.17 -31.82
N THR A 18 1.90 0.05 -31.69
CA THR A 18 0.68 0.81 -31.99
C THR A 18 0.73 2.15 -31.25
N SER A 19 0.96 3.21 -31.98
CA SER A 19 0.94 4.59 -31.47
C SER A 19 -0.46 4.94 -30.95
N THR A 20 -0.67 4.83 -29.65
CA THR A 20 -1.76 5.55 -29.01
C THR A 20 -1.34 6.99 -28.82
N PRO A 21 -2.06 7.98 -29.35
CA PRO A 21 -1.78 9.36 -29.07
C PRO A 21 -2.04 9.60 -27.56
N SER A 22 -1.07 10.17 -26.87
CA SER A 22 -1.10 10.54 -25.45
C SER A 22 -2.07 11.71 -25.20
N THR A 23 -3.35 11.49 -25.45
CA THR A 23 -4.41 12.47 -25.20
C THR A 23 -5.20 12.04 -23.98
N THR A 24 -5.01 12.78 -22.88
CA THR A 24 -5.75 12.54 -21.62
C THR A 24 -7.26 12.73 -21.84
N PRO A 25 -8.14 12.04 -21.08
CA PRO A 25 -9.60 12.22 -21.14
C PRO A 25 -10.05 13.68 -20.96
N ALA A 26 -9.24 14.51 -20.27
CA ALA A 26 -9.49 15.93 -20.11
C ALA A 26 -9.48 16.73 -21.42
N SER A 27 -8.64 16.36 -22.38
CA SER A 27 -8.48 17.08 -23.64
C SER A 27 -9.50 16.68 -24.72
N ARG A 28 -10.27 15.63 -24.49
CA ARG A 28 -11.27 15.09 -25.42
C ARG A 28 -12.68 15.53 -25.07
N SER A 29 -13.55 15.59 -26.08
CA SER A 29 -14.97 15.80 -25.82
C SER A 29 -15.56 14.59 -25.08
N CYS A 30 -16.64 14.80 -24.31
CA CYS A 30 -17.32 13.68 -23.66
C CYS A 30 -17.85 12.64 -24.69
N GLN A 31 -18.19 13.09 -25.89
CA GLN A 31 -18.63 12.20 -26.99
C GLN A 31 -17.50 11.34 -27.54
N ASP A 32 -16.28 11.85 -27.60
CA ASP A 32 -15.10 11.09 -28.04
C ASP A 32 -14.71 10.04 -26.98
N VAL A 33 -14.78 10.40 -25.69
CA VAL A 33 -14.55 9.45 -24.60
C VAL A 33 -15.64 8.36 -24.59
N ALA A 34 -16.90 8.72 -24.81
CA ALA A 34 -18.01 7.76 -24.89
C ALA A 34 -17.82 6.79 -26.08
N LYS A 35 -17.38 7.29 -27.24
CA LYS A 35 -17.09 6.45 -28.42
C LYS A 35 -15.90 5.53 -28.19
N GLU A 36 -14.82 6.02 -27.59
CA GLU A 36 -13.63 5.21 -27.29
C GLU A 36 -13.94 4.08 -26.33
N LEU A 37 -14.77 4.36 -25.31
CA LEU A 37 -15.23 3.37 -24.35
C LEU A 37 -16.44 2.58 -24.82
N ASP A 38 -16.89 2.76 -26.06
CA ASP A 38 -18.06 2.09 -26.67
C ASP A 38 -19.25 2.06 -25.70
N VAL A 39 -19.67 3.26 -25.24
CA VAL A 39 -20.79 3.40 -24.30
C VAL A 39 -21.78 4.47 -24.76
N ASP A 40 -23.08 4.15 -24.69
CA ASP A 40 -24.15 5.12 -24.80
C ASP A 40 -24.42 5.75 -23.42
N VAL A 41 -24.26 7.07 -23.33
CA VAL A 41 -24.45 7.81 -22.08
C VAL A 41 -25.87 7.67 -21.52
N SER A 42 -26.86 7.46 -22.38
CA SER A 42 -28.28 7.33 -21.97
C SER A 42 -28.62 5.93 -21.48
N GLN A 43 -28.04 4.91 -22.08
CA GLN A 43 -28.32 3.50 -21.79
C GLN A 43 -27.32 2.90 -20.78
N GLY A 44 -26.09 3.42 -20.75
CA GLY A 44 -25.00 2.81 -20.00
C GLY A 44 -24.52 1.50 -20.62
N LEU A 45 -23.77 0.72 -19.85
CA LEU A 45 -23.26 -0.59 -20.26
C LEU A 45 -24.33 -1.68 -20.08
N SER A 46 -24.30 -2.67 -20.96
CA SER A 46 -25.09 -3.91 -20.80
C SER A 46 -24.38 -4.89 -19.85
N ILE A 47 -25.14 -5.82 -19.26
CA ILE A 47 -24.60 -6.84 -18.35
C ILE A 47 -23.49 -7.67 -19.02
N ALA A 48 -23.62 -7.98 -20.30
CA ALA A 48 -22.61 -8.72 -21.05
C ALA A 48 -21.29 -7.93 -21.15
N GLN A 49 -21.36 -6.64 -21.53
CA GLN A 49 -20.19 -5.76 -21.61
C GLN A 49 -19.49 -5.59 -20.26
N ILE A 50 -20.25 -5.51 -19.15
CA ILE A 50 -19.70 -5.40 -17.79
C ILE A 50 -18.85 -6.62 -17.46
N SER A 51 -19.37 -7.84 -17.71
CA SER A 51 -18.64 -9.08 -17.44
C SER A 51 -17.32 -9.17 -18.20
N ASP A 52 -17.30 -8.74 -19.46
CA ASP A 52 -16.09 -8.77 -20.29
C ASP A 52 -15.08 -7.71 -19.85
N ARG A 53 -15.55 -6.51 -19.51
CA ARG A 53 -14.70 -5.43 -18.98
C ARG A 53 -14.13 -5.76 -17.60
N GLN A 54 -14.92 -6.42 -16.75
CA GLN A 54 -14.44 -6.84 -15.44
C GLN A 54 -13.30 -7.87 -15.53
N LYS A 55 -13.35 -8.76 -16.56
CA LYS A 55 -12.22 -9.67 -16.85
C LYS A 55 -11.00 -8.95 -17.39
N GLN A 56 -11.21 -7.86 -18.16
CA GLN A 56 -10.14 -7.11 -18.80
C GLN A 56 -9.45 -6.12 -17.84
N TYR A 57 -10.22 -5.38 -17.05
CA TYR A 57 -9.74 -4.28 -16.21
C TYR A 57 -9.67 -4.63 -14.72
N GLY A 58 -10.25 -5.77 -14.33
CA GLY A 58 -10.34 -6.17 -12.93
C GLY A 58 -11.43 -5.42 -12.16
N ARG A 59 -11.39 -5.51 -10.84
CA ARG A 59 -12.29 -4.80 -9.92
C ARG A 59 -11.76 -3.42 -9.58
N ASN A 60 -12.65 -2.50 -9.27
CA ASN A 60 -12.31 -1.15 -8.80
C ASN A 60 -11.91 -1.16 -7.31
N VAL A 61 -10.76 -1.75 -7.03
CA VAL A 61 -10.15 -1.83 -5.69
C VAL A 61 -8.70 -1.35 -5.77
N LEU A 62 -8.21 -0.77 -4.69
CA LEU A 62 -6.82 -0.29 -4.60
C LEU A 62 -5.83 -1.43 -4.38
N GLU A 63 -6.27 -2.50 -3.74
CA GLU A 63 -5.48 -3.72 -3.52
C GLU A 63 -5.96 -4.84 -4.45
N ASN A 64 -5.00 -5.50 -5.10
CA ASN A 64 -5.26 -6.73 -5.87
C ASN A 64 -4.93 -7.99 -5.07
N ASP A 65 -4.32 -7.85 -3.90
CA ASP A 65 -3.90 -9.00 -3.12
C ASP A 65 -5.04 -9.49 -2.23
N GLU A 66 -5.35 -10.79 -2.34
CA GLU A 66 -6.21 -11.45 -1.36
C GLU A 66 -5.60 -11.22 0.03
N PRO A 67 -6.42 -10.89 1.04
CA PRO A 67 -5.90 -10.66 2.38
C PRO A 67 -5.13 -11.90 2.83
N GLU A 68 -3.83 -11.75 3.05
CA GLU A 68 -2.99 -12.83 3.53
C GLU A 68 -3.59 -13.41 4.82
N SER A 69 -3.69 -14.72 4.87
CA SER A 69 -4.16 -15.42 6.06
C SER A 69 -3.30 -15.02 7.27
N LEU A 70 -3.94 -14.70 8.41
CA LEU A 70 -3.24 -14.36 9.65
C LEU A 70 -2.21 -15.42 10.05
N VAL A 71 -2.48 -16.70 9.71
CA VAL A 71 -1.55 -17.80 9.92
C VAL A 71 -0.30 -17.66 9.04
N MET A 72 -0.46 -17.21 7.79
CA MET A 72 0.66 -17.02 6.88
C MET A 72 1.54 -15.88 7.37
N LYS A 73 0.95 -14.75 7.77
CA LYS A 73 1.67 -13.61 8.37
C LYS A 73 2.42 -14.01 9.64
N PHE A 74 1.82 -14.85 10.48
CA PHE A 74 2.50 -15.37 11.66
C PHE A 74 3.69 -16.27 11.28
N LEU A 75 3.55 -17.12 10.26
CA LEU A 75 4.63 -17.98 9.76
C LEU A 75 5.74 -17.18 9.09
N ASP A 76 5.42 -16.05 8.46
CA ASP A 76 6.41 -15.19 7.83
C ASP A 76 7.38 -14.54 8.82
N GLN A 77 6.95 -14.38 10.09
CA GLN A 77 7.85 -13.95 11.17
C GLN A 77 9.04 -14.90 11.37
N PHE A 78 8.87 -16.19 11.02
CA PHE A 78 9.97 -17.15 11.12
C PHE A 78 10.98 -17.03 9.97
N LYS A 79 10.67 -16.32 8.88
CA LYS A 79 11.62 -16.03 7.79
C LYS A 79 12.69 -15.02 8.19
N ASN A 80 12.50 -14.29 9.29
CA ASN A 80 13.51 -13.38 9.82
C ASN A 80 14.79 -14.17 10.14
N PRO A 81 15.98 -13.74 9.66
CA PRO A 81 17.25 -14.42 9.90
C PRO A 81 17.56 -14.69 11.38
N LEU A 82 17.16 -13.78 12.28
CA LEU A 82 17.32 -13.96 13.73
C LEU A 82 16.47 -15.09 14.28
N ASN A 83 15.19 -15.14 13.91
CA ASN A 83 14.27 -16.18 14.32
C ASN A 83 14.68 -17.54 13.76
N LEU A 84 15.20 -17.58 12.53
CA LEU A 84 15.76 -18.79 11.92
C LEU A 84 16.98 -19.32 12.71
N LEU A 85 17.87 -18.41 13.14
CA LEU A 85 19.04 -18.75 13.96
C LEU A 85 18.62 -19.31 15.33
N LEU A 86 17.59 -18.73 15.98
CA LEU A 86 17.01 -19.23 17.21
C LEU A 86 16.41 -20.63 17.05
N VAL A 87 15.66 -20.86 15.97
CA VAL A 87 15.09 -22.19 15.64
C VAL A 87 16.21 -23.20 15.44
N ALA A 88 17.25 -22.85 14.67
CA ALA A 88 18.41 -23.71 14.46
C ALA A 88 19.14 -24.05 15.78
N SER A 89 19.34 -23.05 16.63
CA SER A 89 19.96 -23.23 17.95
C SER A 89 19.12 -24.16 18.86
N GLY A 90 17.79 -23.97 18.90
CA GLY A 90 16.88 -24.84 19.63
C GLY A 90 16.94 -26.29 19.13
N GLY A 91 16.99 -26.50 17.81
CA GLY A 91 17.16 -27.82 17.19
C GLY A 91 18.47 -28.51 17.59
N VAL A 92 19.58 -27.76 17.59
CA VAL A 92 20.88 -28.28 18.06
C VAL A 92 20.83 -28.66 19.54
N SER A 93 20.21 -27.82 20.40
CA SER A 93 20.06 -28.10 21.83
C SER A 93 19.27 -29.38 22.08
N VAL A 94 18.20 -29.62 21.33
CA VAL A 94 17.41 -30.88 21.43
C VAL A 94 18.26 -32.09 21.01
N LEU A 95 18.99 -32.00 19.91
CA LEU A 95 19.84 -33.11 19.43
C LEU A 95 20.97 -33.45 20.40
N MET A 96 21.41 -32.49 21.19
CA MET A 96 22.43 -32.69 22.21
C MET A 96 21.86 -33.14 23.58
N GLY A 97 20.54 -33.27 23.71
CA GLY A 97 19.88 -33.68 24.93
C GLY A 97 19.71 -32.59 26.00
N HIS A 98 19.96 -31.31 25.63
CA HIS A 98 19.78 -30.15 26.51
C HIS A 98 18.36 -29.60 26.40
N VAL A 99 17.42 -30.32 27.01
CA VAL A 99 15.97 -30.01 26.90
C VAL A 99 15.63 -28.67 27.60
N ASP A 100 16.30 -28.33 28.69
CA ASP A 100 16.07 -27.07 29.43
C ASP A 100 16.43 -25.83 28.56
N ASP A 101 17.55 -25.90 27.85
CA ASP A 101 17.96 -24.83 26.89
C ASP A 101 16.98 -24.72 25.75
N ALA A 102 16.53 -25.86 25.20
CA ALA A 102 15.58 -25.87 24.08
C ALA A 102 14.22 -25.26 24.50
N ILE A 103 13.73 -25.57 25.71
CA ILE A 103 12.48 -24.99 26.24
C ILE A 103 12.64 -23.47 26.38
N SER A 104 13.75 -23.01 26.94
CA SER A 104 14.01 -21.58 27.09
C SER A 104 14.03 -20.84 25.76
N ILE A 105 14.65 -21.43 24.73
CA ILE A 105 14.68 -20.87 23.37
C ILE A 105 13.27 -20.82 22.76
N VAL A 106 12.47 -21.88 22.91
CA VAL A 106 11.09 -21.91 22.39
C VAL A 106 10.23 -20.83 23.07
N VAL A 107 10.36 -20.65 24.38
CA VAL A 107 9.63 -19.59 25.10
C VAL A 107 10.05 -18.21 24.60
N ALA A 108 11.36 -17.94 24.47
CA ALA A 108 11.87 -16.68 23.97
C ALA A 108 11.38 -16.40 22.52
N LEU A 109 11.48 -17.39 21.64
CA LEU A 109 11.02 -17.29 20.26
C LEU A 109 9.51 -17.00 20.20
N THR A 110 8.69 -17.66 21.02
CA THR A 110 7.25 -17.43 21.07
C THR A 110 6.94 -15.98 21.45
N ILE A 111 7.65 -15.44 22.44
CA ILE A 111 7.48 -14.04 22.87
C ILE A 111 7.87 -13.08 21.73
N VAL A 112 9.04 -13.25 21.13
CA VAL A 112 9.55 -12.37 20.07
C VAL A 112 8.61 -12.39 18.86
N VAL A 113 8.23 -13.57 18.37
CA VAL A 113 7.32 -13.73 17.23
C VAL A 113 5.95 -13.12 17.52
N THR A 114 5.41 -13.30 18.74
CA THR A 114 4.11 -12.73 19.11
C THR A 114 4.16 -11.22 19.15
N VAL A 115 5.22 -10.61 19.70
CA VAL A 115 5.38 -9.15 19.74
C VAL A 115 5.51 -8.60 18.33
N ALA A 116 6.34 -9.20 17.47
CA ALA A 116 6.53 -8.78 16.09
C ALA A 116 5.20 -8.87 15.30
N PHE A 117 4.46 -9.98 15.42
CA PHE A 117 3.16 -10.16 14.79
C PHE A 117 2.13 -9.09 15.24
N VAL A 118 2.05 -8.80 16.53
CA VAL A 118 1.12 -7.77 17.04
C VAL A 118 1.50 -6.37 16.51
N GLN A 119 2.79 -6.08 16.41
CA GLN A 119 3.28 -4.81 15.90
C GLN A 119 2.95 -4.64 14.42
N GLU A 120 3.19 -5.66 13.59
CA GLU A 120 2.86 -5.66 12.16
C GLU A 120 1.34 -5.52 11.93
N TYR A 121 0.53 -6.30 12.66
CA TYR A 121 -0.93 -6.20 12.59
C TYR A 121 -1.46 -4.80 12.94
N ARG A 122 -0.84 -4.11 13.91
CA ARG A 122 -1.21 -2.72 14.24
C ARG A 122 -0.82 -1.73 13.16
N SER A 123 0.33 -1.92 12.51
CA SER A 123 0.80 -1.06 11.42
C SER A 123 -0.15 -1.14 10.22
N GLU A 124 -0.56 -2.36 9.81
CA GLU A 124 -1.52 -2.55 8.71
C GLU A 124 -2.86 -1.85 8.94
N LYS A 125 -3.38 -1.92 10.16
CA LYS A 125 -4.67 -1.29 10.49
C LYS A 125 -4.66 0.23 10.29
N THR A 126 -3.51 0.87 10.34
CA THR A 126 -3.39 2.31 10.07
C THR A 126 -3.56 2.61 8.58
N LEU A 127 -3.13 1.71 7.68
CA LEU A 127 -3.34 1.84 6.24
C LEU A 127 -4.79 1.61 5.83
N ASP A 128 -5.54 0.79 6.57
CA ASP A 128 -6.96 0.54 6.29
C ASP A 128 -7.81 1.82 6.40
N ALA A 129 -7.40 2.78 7.20
CA ALA A 129 -8.09 4.07 7.29
C ALA A 129 -8.09 4.87 5.96
N LEU A 130 -7.10 4.66 5.10
CA LEU A 130 -7.07 5.27 3.76
C LEU A 130 -8.07 4.60 2.80
N LYS A 131 -8.40 3.34 3.02
CA LYS A 131 -9.38 2.60 2.22
C LYS A 131 -10.81 3.12 2.43
N GLU A 132 -11.12 3.73 3.59
CA GLU A 132 -12.43 4.33 3.87
C GLU A 132 -12.75 5.54 2.98
N LEU A 133 -11.78 6.07 2.23
CA LEU A 133 -12.02 7.14 1.24
C LEU A 133 -12.78 6.65 0.00
N VAL A 134 -12.78 5.36 -0.27
CA VAL A 134 -13.54 4.78 -1.39
C VAL A 134 -14.95 4.44 -0.90
N PRO A 135 -16.02 4.99 -1.54
CA PRO A 135 -17.38 4.68 -1.12
C PRO A 135 -17.71 3.20 -1.37
N PRO A 136 -18.45 2.54 -0.47
CA PRO A 136 -18.81 1.13 -0.65
C PRO A 136 -19.80 0.93 -1.79
N ARG A 137 -20.60 1.95 -2.15
CA ARG A 137 -21.64 1.88 -3.17
C ARG A 137 -21.59 3.07 -4.11
N ALA A 138 -22.04 2.84 -5.35
CA ALA A 138 -22.16 3.84 -6.39
C ALA A 138 -23.51 3.71 -7.12
N ARG A 139 -24.01 4.82 -7.62
CA ARG A 139 -25.18 4.83 -8.51
C ARG A 139 -24.72 4.89 -9.96
N ALA A 140 -25.08 3.88 -10.74
CA ALA A 140 -24.71 3.79 -12.14
C ALA A 140 -25.96 3.57 -13.03
N VAL A 141 -25.83 3.95 -14.30
CA VAL A 141 -26.82 3.66 -15.32
C VAL A 141 -26.35 2.43 -16.10
N ARG A 142 -27.14 1.36 -16.05
CA ARG A 142 -26.87 0.11 -16.78
C ARG A 142 -28.15 -0.38 -17.42
N ASP A 143 -28.11 -0.82 -18.68
CA ASP A 143 -29.29 -1.23 -19.47
C ASP A 143 -30.44 -0.20 -19.42
N GLY A 144 -30.11 1.09 -19.44
CA GLY A 144 -31.09 2.21 -19.39
C GLY A 144 -31.72 2.44 -18.00
N GLN A 145 -31.33 1.70 -16.99
CA GLN A 145 -31.86 1.84 -15.63
C GLN A 145 -30.79 2.32 -14.65
N THR A 146 -31.21 3.19 -13.72
CA THR A 146 -30.36 3.58 -12.61
C THR A 146 -30.37 2.49 -11.55
N CYS A 147 -29.19 1.95 -11.24
CA CYS A 147 -29.01 0.93 -10.21
C CYS A 147 -27.93 1.36 -9.20
N GLU A 148 -28.12 0.92 -7.97
CA GLU A 148 -27.09 1.03 -6.94
C GLU A 148 -26.25 -0.25 -6.97
N ILE A 149 -24.93 -0.09 -7.13
CA ILE A 149 -23.99 -1.19 -7.26
C ILE A 149 -22.86 -1.04 -6.24
N ASP A 150 -22.17 -2.12 -5.96
CA ASP A 150 -20.91 -2.06 -5.23
C ASP A 150 -19.89 -1.25 -6.05
N ALA A 151 -19.27 -0.26 -5.43
CA ALA A 151 -18.26 0.57 -6.10
C ALA A 151 -17.08 -0.26 -6.62
N ALA A 152 -16.79 -1.39 -5.99
CA ALA A 152 -15.76 -2.33 -6.43
C ALA A 152 -16.10 -3.03 -7.75
N ASP A 153 -17.36 -3.04 -8.16
CA ASP A 153 -17.82 -3.65 -9.42
C ASP A 153 -17.96 -2.65 -10.58
N LEU A 154 -17.50 -1.41 -10.37
CA LEU A 154 -17.40 -0.41 -11.44
C LEU A 154 -16.29 -0.80 -12.43
N VAL A 155 -16.59 -0.56 -13.71
CA VAL A 155 -15.65 -0.78 -14.81
C VAL A 155 -15.53 0.46 -15.69
N PRO A 156 -14.41 0.66 -16.40
CA PRO A 156 -14.31 1.73 -17.40
C PRO A 156 -15.44 1.66 -18.40
N GLY A 157 -16.11 2.81 -18.63
CA GLY A 157 -17.32 2.93 -19.45
C GLY A 157 -18.63 2.91 -18.67
N ASP A 158 -18.65 2.62 -17.37
CA ASP A 158 -19.84 2.82 -16.55
C ASP A 158 -20.22 4.30 -16.50
N VAL A 159 -21.52 4.56 -16.52
CA VAL A 159 -22.08 5.91 -16.39
C VAL A 159 -22.54 6.10 -14.95
N VAL A 160 -21.86 6.92 -14.19
CA VAL A 160 -22.14 7.17 -12.77
C VAL A 160 -22.94 8.45 -12.58
N LEU A 161 -23.83 8.43 -11.60
CA LEU A 161 -24.62 9.58 -11.14
C LEU A 161 -24.06 10.07 -9.82
N LEU A 162 -23.76 11.35 -9.77
CA LEU A 162 -23.18 12.04 -8.62
C LEU A 162 -24.19 13.01 -8.01
N SER A 163 -24.29 13.06 -6.71
CA SER A 163 -25.12 13.99 -5.95
C SER A 163 -24.40 14.50 -4.70
N THR A 164 -24.87 15.61 -4.17
CA THR A 164 -24.35 16.19 -2.93
C THR A 164 -24.23 15.14 -1.84
N GLY A 165 -23.04 15.05 -1.24
CA GLY A 165 -22.69 14.11 -0.18
C GLY A 165 -22.10 12.79 -0.67
N ASP A 166 -22.12 12.52 -1.98
CA ASP A 166 -21.51 11.32 -2.55
C ASP A 166 -19.98 11.48 -2.59
N ARG A 167 -19.26 10.42 -2.28
CA ARG A 167 -17.85 10.28 -2.64
C ARG A 167 -17.74 9.71 -4.03
N ILE A 168 -16.81 10.23 -4.82
CA ILE A 168 -16.59 9.80 -6.19
C ILE A 168 -15.87 8.44 -6.18
N PRO A 169 -16.49 7.40 -6.81
CA PRO A 169 -16.04 6.02 -6.66
C PRO A 169 -14.88 5.62 -7.58
N ALA A 170 -14.67 6.36 -8.67
CA ALA A 170 -13.64 6.11 -9.68
C ALA A 170 -13.38 7.39 -10.47
N ASP A 171 -12.27 7.44 -11.22
CA ASP A 171 -11.99 8.59 -12.07
C ASP A 171 -12.95 8.63 -13.25
N ALA A 172 -13.64 9.76 -13.42
CA ALA A 172 -14.68 9.87 -14.42
C ALA A 172 -14.65 11.22 -15.17
N ARG A 173 -15.07 11.18 -16.44
CA ARG A 173 -15.26 12.34 -17.33
C ARG A 173 -16.70 12.85 -17.20
N LEU A 174 -16.85 14.09 -16.77
CA LEU A 174 -18.18 14.72 -16.67
C LEU A 174 -18.84 14.85 -18.04
N VAL A 175 -20.08 14.42 -18.11
CA VAL A 175 -20.98 14.60 -19.26
C VAL A 175 -21.93 15.76 -19.01
N GLU A 176 -22.54 15.75 -17.82
CA GLU A 176 -23.45 16.78 -17.34
C GLU A 176 -23.05 17.19 -15.95
N ALA A 177 -23.07 18.50 -15.68
CA ALA A 177 -22.83 19.06 -14.38
C ALA A 177 -23.81 20.19 -14.14
N ILE A 178 -24.53 20.15 -13.05
CA ILE A 178 -25.49 21.18 -12.63
C ILE A 178 -25.08 21.62 -11.24
N ASP A 179 -24.48 22.81 -11.18
CA ASP A 179 -23.94 23.41 -9.94
C ASP A 179 -23.09 22.43 -9.15
N LEU A 180 -22.32 21.59 -9.87
CA LEU A 180 -21.52 20.52 -9.28
C LEU A 180 -20.25 21.11 -8.66
N ASP A 181 -20.15 21.04 -7.36
CA ASP A 181 -19.00 21.45 -6.57
C ASP A 181 -18.33 20.23 -5.95
N VAL A 182 -17.03 20.05 -6.21
CA VAL A 182 -16.24 18.89 -5.75
C VAL A 182 -15.08 19.38 -4.89
N ASP A 183 -14.93 18.75 -3.74
CA ASP A 183 -13.79 18.95 -2.84
C ASP A 183 -12.68 17.95 -3.17
N GLU A 184 -11.63 18.42 -3.79
CA GLU A 184 -10.48 17.64 -4.21
C GLU A 184 -9.30 17.72 -3.22
N SER A 185 -9.53 18.23 -2.01
CA SER A 185 -8.47 18.41 -1.01
C SER A 185 -7.76 17.12 -0.62
N SER A 186 -8.44 15.99 -0.70
CA SER A 186 -7.85 14.66 -0.45
C SER A 186 -6.78 14.26 -1.47
N LEU A 187 -6.83 14.82 -2.69
CA LEU A 187 -5.91 14.51 -3.79
C LEU A 187 -4.90 15.62 -4.02
N THR A 188 -5.35 16.86 -4.04
CA THR A 188 -4.52 18.03 -4.37
C THR A 188 -3.89 18.70 -3.15
N GLY A 189 -4.41 18.44 -1.96
CA GLY A 189 -4.04 19.13 -0.71
C GLY A 189 -4.57 20.56 -0.61
N GLU A 190 -5.25 21.07 -1.64
CA GLU A 190 -5.83 22.42 -1.65
C GLU A 190 -7.29 22.38 -1.19
N THR A 191 -7.67 23.31 -0.30
CA THR A 191 -9.01 23.39 0.28
C THR A 191 -10.03 24.11 -0.62
N HIS A 192 -9.74 24.23 -1.91
CA HIS A 192 -10.63 24.88 -2.86
C HIS A 192 -11.63 23.88 -3.44
N VAL A 193 -12.90 24.28 -3.45
CA VAL A 193 -13.95 23.54 -4.13
C VAL A 193 -13.87 23.84 -5.63
N VAL A 194 -13.82 22.80 -6.44
CA VAL A 194 -13.74 22.90 -7.91
C VAL A 194 -15.15 22.79 -8.48
N CYS A 195 -15.59 23.82 -9.20
CA CYS A 195 -16.87 23.78 -9.95
C CYS A 195 -16.69 22.89 -11.19
N GLY A 196 -17.42 21.78 -11.27
CA GLY A 196 -17.38 20.87 -12.39
C GLY A 196 -17.99 21.48 -13.67
N ASP A 197 -17.29 21.39 -14.80
CA ASP A 197 -17.74 21.82 -16.11
C ASP A 197 -17.56 20.74 -17.17
N GLY A 198 -18.61 19.98 -17.44
CA GLY A 198 -18.60 18.92 -18.45
C GLY A 198 -18.46 19.41 -19.89
N SER A 199 -18.75 20.70 -20.15
CA SER A 199 -18.79 21.28 -21.50
C SER A 199 -17.44 21.63 -22.12
N ARG A 200 -16.42 21.84 -21.29
CA ARG A 200 -15.09 22.28 -21.71
C ARG A 200 -14.10 21.14 -21.84
N ASN A 201 -13.15 21.31 -22.75
CA ASN A 201 -11.98 20.44 -22.89
C ASN A 201 -10.76 21.18 -22.37
N PHE A 202 -9.93 20.48 -21.59
CA PHE A 202 -8.72 21.02 -21.00
C PHE A 202 -7.49 20.36 -21.61
N SER A 203 -6.42 21.12 -21.83
CA SER A 203 -5.17 20.56 -22.30
C SER A 203 -4.57 19.60 -21.27
N HIS A 204 -3.88 18.55 -21.74
CA HIS A 204 -3.13 17.62 -20.89
C HIS A 204 -2.04 18.29 -20.03
N LEU A 205 -1.63 19.52 -20.39
CA LEU A 205 -0.65 20.32 -19.65
C LEU A 205 -1.23 20.99 -18.39
N HIS A 206 -2.57 21.00 -18.23
CA HIS A 206 -3.16 21.59 -17.03
C HIS A 206 -2.94 20.69 -15.80
N PRO A 207 -2.59 21.27 -14.65
CA PRO A 207 -2.57 20.55 -13.38
C PRO A 207 -3.90 19.84 -13.10
N ILE A 208 -3.88 18.79 -12.29
CA ILE A 208 -5.07 18.02 -11.94
C ILE A 208 -6.19 18.93 -11.42
N ALA A 209 -5.88 19.85 -10.50
CA ALA A 209 -6.82 20.80 -9.92
C ALA A 209 -7.49 21.77 -10.91
N GLU A 210 -6.96 21.93 -12.12
CA GLU A 210 -7.52 22.80 -13.15
C GLU A 210 -8.40 22.06 -14.17
N ARG A 211 -8.41 20.72 -14.14
CA ARG A 211 -9.16 19.88 -15.09
C ARG A 211 -10.62 19.74 -14.68
N LYS A 212 -11.37 20.82 -14.66
CA LYS A 212 -12.76 20.91 -14.17
C LYS A 212 -13.77 20.01 -14.87
N ASN A 213 -13.39 19.32 -15.93
CA ASN A 213 -14.21 18.38 -16.67
C ASN A 213 -13.99 16.92 -16.24
N LEU A 214 -13.09 16.67 -15.29
CA LEU A 214 -12.85 15.39 -14.67
C LEU A 214 -13.28 15.43 -13.19
N VAL A 215 -13.55 14.28 -12.67
CA VAL A 215 -13.75 14.05 -11.24
C VAL A 215 -12.93 12.82 -10.84
N TYR A 216 -12.37 12.85 -9.66
CA TYR A 216 -11.37 11.90 -9.22
C TYR A 216 -11.84 11.04 -8.05
N MET A 217 -11.42 9.79 -8.05
CA MET A 217 -11.70 8.83 -6.98
C MET A 217 -11.37 9.39 -5.59
N GLY A 218 -12.23 9.14 -4.60
CA GLY A 218 -12.01 9.53 -3.21
C GLY A 218 -12.39 10.98 -2.86
N THR A 219 -12.65 11.84 -3.85
CA THR A 219 -13.08 13.22 -3.66
C THR A 219 -14.57 13.31 -3.28
N LEU A 220 -15.01 14.42 -2.68
CA LEU A 220 -16.35 14.57 -2.11
C LEU A 220 -17.16 15.60 -2.90
N VAL A 221 -18.38 15.24 -3.31
CA VAL A 221 -19.35 16.19 -3.89
C VAL A 221 -19.95 17.05 -2.78
N ARG A 222 -19.57 18.32 -2.75
CA ARG A 222 -20.07 19.32 -1.78
C ARG A 222 -21.44 19.87 -2.14
N GLY A 223 -21.71 20.01 -3.44
CA GLY A 223 -22.97 20.58 -3.93
C GLY A 223 -23.32 20.13 -5.32
N GLY A 224 -24.59 20.28 -5.70
CA GLY A 224 -25.08 20.03 -7.04
C GLY A 224 -25.25 18.56 -7.38
N ARG A 225 -25.26 18.27 -8.69
CA ARG A 225 -25.38 16.92 -9.25
C ARG A 225 -24.65 16.81 -10.60
N GLY A 226 -24.18 15.62 -10.91
CA GLY A 226 -23.48 15.35 -12.15
C GLY A 226 -23.73 13.96 -12.70
N LYS A 227 -23.45 13.82 -14.00
CA LYS A 227 -23.40 12.54 -14.70
C LYS A 227 -22.02 12.42 -15.35
N ALA A 228 -21.34 11.30 -15.14
CA ALA A 228 -19.98 11.12 -15.60
C ALA A 228 -19.75 9.71 -16.14
N ILE A 229 -18.79 9.57 -17.08
CA ILE A 229 -18.35 8.27 -17.62
C ILE A 229 -17.06 7.90 -16.92
N VAL A 230 -17.01 6.75 -16.28
CA VAL A 230 -15.80 6.18 -15.67
C VAL A 230 -14.78 5.87 -16.77
N TYR A 231 -13.56 6.41 -16.65
CA TYR A 231 -12.47 6.12 -17.58
C TYR A 231 -11.33 5.35 -16.95
N SER A 232 -11.19 5.41 -15.62
CA SER A 232 -10.14 4.70 -14.89
C SER A 232 -10.65 4.19 -13.54
N THR A 233 -10.18 3.00 -13.12
CA THR A 233 -10.61 2.30 -11.91
C THR A 233 -9.41 1.78 -11.12
N GLY A 234 -9.58 1.59 -9.80
CA GLY A 234 -8.60 0.98 -8.91
C GLY A 234 -7.23 1.66 -8.93
N ARG A 235 -6.19 0.88 -9.09
CA ARG A 235 -4.78 1.37 -9.13
C ARG A 235 -4.47 2.31 -10.28
N HIS A 236 -5.30 2.32 -11.33
CA HIS A 236 -5.09 3.19 -12.50
C HIS A 236 -5.72 4.57 -12.34
N THR A 237 -6.41 4.85 -11.23
CA THR A 237 -6.92 6.19 -10.91
C THR A 237 -5.79 7.09 -10.41
N GLU A 238 -5.98 8.41 -10.49
CA GLU A 238 -5.01 9.37 -9.93
C GLU A 238 -4.77 9.13 -8.43
N PHE A 239 -5.84 8.79 -7.69
CA PHE A 239 -5.73 8.40 -6.29
C PHE A 239 -4.98 7.06 -6.13
N GLY A 240 -5.23 6.09 -7.01
CA GLY A 240 -4.53 4.80 -7.03
C GLY A 240 -3.03 4.95 -7.26
N LEU A 241 -2.61 5.84 -8.15
CA LEU A 241 -1.20 6.15 -8.39
C LEU A 241 -0.53 6.76 -7.15
N VAL A 242 -1.22 7.67 -6.45
CA VAL A 242 -0.72 8.23 -5.18
C VAL A 242 -0.62 7.14 -4.12
N PHE A 243 -1.64 6.27 -4.03
CA PHE A 243 -1.66 5.15 -3.09
C PHE A 243 -0.49 4.20 -3.33
N GLU A 244 -0.21 3.83 -4.59
CA GLU A 244 0.92 2.96 -4.96
C GLU A 244 2.28 3.57 -4.56
N VAL A 245 2.44 4.90 -4.73
CA VAL A 245 3.65 5.59 -4.29
C VAL A 245 3.79 5.53 -2.77
N VAL A 246 2.70 5.70 -2.02
CA VAL A 246 2.71 5.66 -0.55
C VAL A 246 2.95 4.25 -0.04
N ASP A 247 2.33 3.25 -0.66
CA ASP A 247 2.45 1.83 -0.30
C ASP A 247 3.87 1.29 -0.55
N ASN A 248 4.51 1.72 -1.65
CA ASN A 248 5.88 1.37 -2.00
C ASN A 248 6.95 2.20 -1.26
N VAL A 249 6.58 3.23 -0.50
CA VAL A 249 7.52 3.95 0.34
C VAL A 249 7.82 3.08 1.56
N GLU A 250 8.95 2.34 1.51
CA GLU A 250 9.53 1.77 2.72
C GLU A 250 9.50 2.83 3.83
N GLU A 251 8.93 2.50 4.99
CA GLU A 251 8.87 3.40 6.14
C GLU A 251 10.27 3.98 6.37
N ARG A 252 10.44 5.27 6.06
CA ARG A 252 11.72 5.95 6.28
C ARG A 252 12.01 5.93 7.75
N LYS A 253 12.97 5.09 8.13
CA LYS A 253 13.47 5.04 9.51
C LYS A 253 13.84 6.44 9.98
N THR A 254 13.40 6.79 11.16
CA THR A 254 13.80 8.07 11.76
C THR A 254 15.34 8.14 11.91
N PRO A 255 15.94 9.32 11.90
CA PRO A 255 17.39 9.46 12.10
C PRO A 255 17.89 8.78 13.39
N LEU A 256 17.03 8.70 14.41
CA LEU A 256 17.32 7.98 15.65
C LEU A 256 17.34 6.46 15.40
N GLN A 257 16.35 5.91 14.72
CA GLN A 257 16.30 4.48 14.37
C GLN A 257 17.53 4.07 13.53
N VAL A 258 17.91 4.87 12.52
CA VAL A 258 19.10 4.60 11.69
C VAL A 258 20.39 4.55 12.55
N ARG A 259 20.54 5.47 13.51
CA ARG A 259 21.70 5.46 14.41
C ARG A 259 21.68 4.28 15.38
N MET A 260 20.50 3.90 15.87
CA MET A 260 20.33 2.75 16.75
C MET A 260 20.62 1.44 16.03
N ASP A 261 20.16 1.29 14.77
CA ASP A 261 20.48 0.13 13.93
C ASP A 261 21.99 0.03 13.66
N ALA A 262 22.66 1.16 13.40
CA ALA A 262 24.09 1.20 13.22
C ALA A 262 24.84 0.77 14.49
N LEU A 263 24.42 1.25 15.67
CA LEU A 263 24.97 0.84 16.96
C LEU A 263 24.72 -0.65 17.23
N ALA A 264 23.50 -1.13 16.99
CA ALA A 264 23.15 -2.55 17.16
C ALA A 264 24.02 -3.44 16.27
N ASN A 265 24.23 -3.05 15.00
CA ASN A 265 25.09 -3.79 14.06
C ASN A 265 26.56 -3.79 14.52
N GLN A 266 27.08 -2.66 15.00
CA GLN A 266 28.45 -2.58 15.53
C GLN A 266 28.62 -3.44 16.78
N LEU A 267 27.68 -3.37 17.71
CA LEU A 267 27.69 -4.17 18.93
C LEU A 267 27.61 -5.66 18.63
N SER A 268 26.73 -6.05 17.70
CA SER A 268 26.60 -7.45 17.24
C SER A 268 27.88 -7.95 16.59
N ALA A 269 28.51 -7.15 15.73
CA ALA A 269 29.78 -7.51 15.09
C ALA A 269 30.92 -7.70 16.10
N VAL A 270 31.06 -6.80 17.09
CA VAL A 270 32.05 -6.92 18.17
C VAL A 270 31.77 -8.17 19.02
N SER A 271 30.53 -8.39 19.40
CA SER A 271 30.12 -9.56 20.18
C SER A 271 30.42 -10.86 19.45
N LEU A 272 30.06 -10.96 18.15
CA LEU A 272 30.40 -12.12 17.32
C LEU A 272 31.91 -12.35 17.21
N GLY A 273 32.68 -11.27 17.10
CA GLY A 273 34.15 -11.34 17.10
C GLY A 273 34.71 -11.96 18.39
N VAL A 274 34.22 -11.46 19.55
CA VAL A 274 34.61 -12.00 20.88
C VAL A 274 34.21 -13.47 21.02
N ILE A 275 33.01 -13.83 20.62
CA ILE A 275 32.51 -15.22 20.64
C ILE A 275 33.40 -16.11 19.75
N GLY A 276 33.75 -15.65 18.55
CA GLY A 276 34.67 -16.36 17.65
C GLY A 276 36.02 -16.64 18.31
N VAL A 277 36.57 -15.66 19.00
CA VAL A 277 37.83 -15.85 19.76
C VAL A 277 37.66 -16.86 20.89
N ILE A 278 36.57 -16.80 21.65
CA ILE A 278 36.28 -17.76 22.74
C ILE A 278 36.21 -19.18 22.20
N VAL A 279 35.47 -19.37 21.09
CA VAL A 279 35.31 -20.68 20.45
C VAL A 279 36.67 -21.18 19.94
N LEU A 280 37.45 -20.32 19.30
CA LEU A 280 38.78 -20.66 18.77
C LEU A 280 39.72 -21.11 19.90
N VAL A 281 39.79 -20.34 20.97
CA VAL A 281 40.62 -20.67 22.15
C VAL A 281 40.19 -21.96 22.78
N GLY A 282 38.86 -22.20 22.92
CA GLY A 282 38.34 -23.45 23.46
C GLY A 282 38.72 -24.68 22.63
N VAL A 283 38.65 -24.57 21.29
CA VAL A 283 39.07 -25.63 20.38
C VAL A 283 40.59 -25.89 20.47
N LEU A 284 41.41 -24.82 20.54
CA LEU A 284 42.84 -24.93 20.72
C LEU A 284 43.25 -25.59 22.06
N GLN A 285 42.42 -25.46 23.08
CA GLN A 285 42.57 -26.13 24.40
C GLN A 285 42.10 -27.59 24.38
N GLY A 286 41.70 -28.12 23.22
CA GLY A 286 41.27 -29.52 23.09
C GLY A 286 39.85 -29.80 23.53
N GLN A 287 39.02 -28.78 23.70
CA GLN A 287 37.60 -28.99 23.95
C GLN A 287 36.89 -29.52 22.68
N PRO A 288 35.89 -30.40 22.78
CA PRO A 288 35.19 -30.92 21.64
C PRO A 288 34.48 -29.79 20.87
N LEU A 289 34.66 -29.78 19.55
CA LEU A 289 34.14 -28.74 18.66
C LEU A 289 32.64 -28.49 18.84
N PHE A 290 31.85 -29.53 19.02
CA PHE A 290 30.41 -29.45 19.24
C PHE A 290 30.04 -28.67 20.52
N LYS A 291 30.78 -28.89 21.62
CA LYS A 291 30.58 -28.15 22.88
C LYS A 291 30.91 -26.67 22.70
N MET A 292 31.98 -26.35 21.99
CA MET A 292 32.36 -24.97 21.71
C MET A 292 31.35 -24.27 20.77
N LEU A 293 30.82 -25.00 19.82
CA LEU A 293 29.76 -24.48 18.92
C LEU A 293 28.48 -24.16 19.70
N GLN A 294 28.06 -25.02 20.59
CA GLN A 294 26.88 -24.78 21.46
C GLN A 294 27.09 -23.52 22.34
N ILE A 295 28.23 -23.42 23.01
CA ILE A 295 28.55 -22.23 23.82
C ILE A 295 28.57 -20.99 22.93
N GLY A 296 29.15 -21.05 21.74
CA GLY A 296 29.17 -19.94 20.78
C GLY A 296 27.78 -19.49 20.37
N VAL A 297 26.90 -20.41 20.03
CA VAL A 297 25.53 -20.11 19.65
C VAL A 297 24.73 -19.52 20.81
N SER A 298 24.83 -20.11 22.02
CA SER A 298 24.17 -19.55 23.21
C SER A 298 24.61 -18.14 23.54
N LEU A 299 25.94 -17.88 23.45
CA LEU A 299 26.48 -16.54 23.62
C LEU A 299 26.05 -15.57 22.51
N ALA A 300 25.94 -16.06 21.25
CA ALA A 300 25.50 -15.22 20.12
C ALA A 300 24.05 -14.76 20.34
N VAL A 301 23.17 -15.64 20.73
CA VAL A 301 21.77 -15.31 21.05
C VAL A 301 21.69 -14.28 22.19
N ALA A 302 22.48 -14.48 23.27
CA ALA A 302 22.49 -13.55 24.40
C ALA A 302 23.11 -12.18 24.08
N ALA A 303 23.98 -12.10 23.06
CA ALA A 303 24.71 -10.89 22.70
C ALA A 303 23.97 -10.01 21.70
N ILE A 304 22.94 -10.50 21.04
CA ILE A 304 22.14 -9.73 20.06
C ILE A 304 21.18 -8.82 20.84
N PRO A 305 21.29 -7.48 20.69
CA PRO A 305 20.43 -6.54 21.40
C PRO A 305 19.05 -6.41 20.76
N GLU A 306 18.25 -7.47 20.80
CA GLU A 306 16.91 -7.52 20.17
C GLU A 306 15.93 -6.49 20.76
N GLY A 307 16.14 -6.07 22.01
CA GLY A 307 15.26 -5.10 22.67
C GLY A 307 15.43 -3.65 22.22
N LEU A 308 16.51 -3.29 21.54
CA LEU A 308 16.79 -1.90 21.18
C LEU A 308 15.77 -1.33 20.16
N PRO A 309 15.49 -1.99 19.03
CA PRO A 309 14.48 -1.51 18.08
C PRO A 309 13.09 -1.42 18.71
N ILE A 310 12.72 -2.41 19.52
CA ILE A 310 11.41 -2.48 20.19
C ILE A 310 11.25 -1.34 21.20
N CYS A 311 12.27 -1.08 22.02
CA CYS A 311 12.23 0.03 22.99
C CYS A 311 12.08 1.40 22.30
N VAL A 312 12.76 1.61 21.17
CA VAL A 312 12.66 2.87 20.42
C VAL A 312 11.27 3.04 19.83
N THR A 313 10.71 1.99 19.22
CA THR A 313 9.36 2.04 18.62
C THR A 313 8.30 2.28 19.68
N VAL A 314 8.37 1.60 20.83
CA VAL A 314 7.43 1.81 21.94
C VAL A 314 7.55 3.21 22.53
N THR A 315 8.79 3.72 22.69
CA THR A 315 9.00 5.06 23.23
C THR A 315 8.49 6.15 22.28
N LEU A 316 8.67 5.98 20.97
CA LEU A 316 8.13 6.89 19.96
C LEU A 316 6.59 6.85 19.92
N ALA A 317 6.00 5.65 19.98
CA ALA A 317 4.54 5.48 20.01
C ALA A 317 3.92 6.15 21.25
N LEU A 318 4.49 5.95 22.44
CA LEU A 318 4.04 6.61 23.66
C LEU A 318 4.25 8.13 23.61
N GLY A 319 5.31 8.60 22.95
CA GLY A 319 5.59 10.02 22.78
C GLY A 319 4.58 10.72 21.86
N THR A 320 4.04 10.00 20.85
CA THR A 320 3.04 10.57 19.93
C THR A 320 1.62 10.56 20.51
N GLU A 321 1.30 9.64 21.44
CA GLU A 321 -0.01 9.65 22.14
C GLU A 321 -0.12 10.77 23.19
N THR A 322 1.00 11.36 23.61
CA THR A 322 1.03 12.41 24.65
C THR A 322 1.11 13.84 24.09
N CYS A 323 1.22 14.04 22.78
CA CYS A 323 1.16 15.32 22.08
C CYS A 323 -0.16 15.52 21.36
#